data_3b80ee4aacd028de1d680a5a95fe6d57
#
_entry.id   3b80ee4aacd028de1d680a5a95fe6d57
#
_cell.length_a   1.000
_cell.length_b   1.000
_cell.length_c   1.000
_cell.angle_alpha   90.00
_cell.angle_beta   90.00
_cell.angle_gamma   90.00
#
_symmetry.space_group_name_H-M   'P 1'
#
loop_
_entity.id
_entity.type
_entity.pdbx_description
1 polymer ?
#
loop_
_entity_poly.entity_id
_entity_poly.type
_entity_poly.pdbx_seq_one_letter_code
_entity_poly.pdbx_strand_id
1 'polypeptide(L)'
;MSMNPNLKATEYGAAIDPSGLRVALNEYWQRYHLPLIITENGLGTPDILTEDGKVHDEYRIDYLRSHIEACALAIEDGVEMIGYCPWSFMDLLSSAQGFRKRYGLVYTNRTDDELLDLKRIKKDSFYWYQNVIKNNGL
;
A
#
# COMPACT_ATOMS: atom_id res chain seq x y z
N MET A 1 -4.98 2.69 -21.71
CA MET A 1 -6.00 2.82 -20.65
C MET A 1 -6.14 4.29 -20.34
N SER A 2 -7.30 4.91 -20.48
CA SER A 2 -7.50 6.32 -20.12
C SER A 2 -7.57 6.43 -18.61
N MET A 3 -6.76 7.32 -18.03
CA MET A 3 -6.81 7.61 -16.59
C MET A 3 -8.07 8.42 -16.26
N ASN A 4 -8.69 8.13 -15.11
CA ASN A 4 -9.78 8.96 -14.61
C ASN A 4 -9.22 10.33 -14.19
N PRO A 5 -9.65 11.44 -14.85
CA PRO A 5 -9.08 12.77 -14.57
C PRO A 5 -9.44 13.32 -13.18
N ASN A 6 -10.40 12.69 -12.49
CA ASN A 6 -10.84 13.09 -11.15
C ASN A 6 -10.11 12.38 -10.02
N LEU A 7 -9.23 11.41 -10.34
CA LEU A 7 -8.45 10.67 -9.35
C LEU A 7 -6.99 11.11 -9.36
N LYS A 8 -6.38 11.13 -8.19
CA LYS A 8 -4.92 11.21 -8.08
C LYS A 8 -4.30 9.95 -8.66
N ALA A 9 -3.13 10.08 -9.24
CA ALA A 9 -2.37 8.94 -9.75
C ALA A 9 -0.96 8.95 -9.14
N THR A 10 -0.37 7.75 -9.05
CA THR A 10 1.04 7.59 -8.72
C THR A 10 1.92 8.07 -9.87
N GLU A 11 3.22 8.27 -9.63
CA GLU A 11 4.19 8.58 -10.69
C GLU A 11 4.24 7.53 -11.81
N TYR A 12 3.81 6.31 -11.51
CA TYR A 12 3.73 5.20 -12.47
C TYR A 12 2.33 5.04 -13.10
N GLY A 13 1.43 6.02 -12.93
CA GLY A 13 0.12 6.07 -13.58
C GLY A 13 -0.95 5.16 -12.96
N ALA A 14 -0.72 4.60 -11.77
CA ALA A 14 -1.78 3.88 -11.06
C ALA A 14 -2.70 4.86 -10.34
N ALA A 15 -4.02 4.72 -10.53
CA ALA A 15 -5.01 5.54 -9.84
C ALA A 15 -5.05 5.22 -8.33
N ILE A 16 -5.23 6.26 -7.52
CA ILE A 16 -5.44 6.15 -6.06
C ILE A 16 -6.94 6.34 -5.83
N ASP A 17 -7.65 5.23 -5.60
CA ASP A 17 -9.12 5.22 -5.53
C ASP A 17 -9.65 4.41 -4.33
N PRO A 18 -9.56 4.94 -3.11
CA PRO A 18 -10.12 4.27 -1.94
C PRO A 18 -11.64 4.12 -2.01
N SER A 19 -12.35 5.06 -2.67
CA SER A 19 -13.79 4.96 -2.86
C SER A 19 -14.16 3.78 -3.76
N GLY A 20 -13.40 3.56 -4.84
CA GLY A 20 -13.55 2.40 -5.72
C GLY A 20 -13.33 1.08 -4.98
N LEU A 21 -12.38 1.05 -4.02
CA LEU A 21 -12.18 -0.12 -3.17
C LEU A 21 -13.44 -0.43 -2.34
N ARG A 22 -14.04 0.59 -1.66
CA ARG A 22 -15.29 0.39 -0.90
C ARG A 22 -16.41 -0.14 -1.78
N VAL A 23 -16.58 0.43 -2.97
CA VAL A 23 -17.59 -0.04 -3.94
C VAL A 23 -17.36 -1.51 -4.31
N ALA A 24 -16.13 -1.88 -4.68
CA ALA A 24 -15.78 -3.25 -5.06
C ALA A 24 -16.04 -4.24 -3.93
N LEU A 25 -15.69 -3.90 -2.68
CA LEU A 25 -15.96 -4.74 -1.51
C LEU A 25 -17.46 -4.98 -1.31
N ASN A 26 -18.28 -3.92 -1.42
CA ASN A 26 -19.73 -4.02 -1.33
C ASN A 26 -20.33 -4.88 -2.46
N GLU A 27 -19.86 -4.71 -3.72
CA GLU A 27 -20.32 -5.51 -4.86
C GLU A 27 -20.01 -7.00 -4.69
N TYR A 28 -18.80 -7.34 -4.25
CA TYR A 28 -18.43 -8.74 -3.99
C TYR A 28 -19.22 -9.32 -2.83
N TRP A 29 -19.40 -8.58 -1.75
CA TRP A 29 -20.21 -9.01 -0.63
C TRP A 29 -21.67 -9.28 -1.02
N GLN A 30 -22.30 -8.35 -1.71
CA GLN A 30 -23.69 -8.51 -2.17
C GLN A 30 -23.88 -9.69 -3.12
N ARG A 31 -22.86 -10.02 -3.92
CA ARG A 31 -22.92 -11.11 -4.89
C ARG A 31 -22.69 -12.48 -4.28
N TYR A 32 -21.75 -12.60 -3.36
CA TYR A 32 -21.28 -13.91 -2.89
C TYR A 32 -21.64 -14.22 -1.44
N HIS A 33 -21.87 -13.22 -0.61
CA HIS A 33 -22.09 -13.36 0.84
C HIS A 33 -21.06 -14.26 1.53
N LEU A 34 -19.80 -14.10 1.14
CA LEU A 34 -18.65 -14.80 1.71
C LEU A 34 -17.67 -13.78 2.31
N PRO A 35 -17.01 -14.10 3.43
CA PRO A 35 -16.01 -13.22 4.02
C PRO A 35 -14.92 -12.84 3.02
N LEU A 36 -14.50 -11.58 3.02
CA LEU A 36 -13.54 -11.01 2.09
C LEU A 36 -12.19 -10.76 2.76
N ILE A 37 -11.12 -10.98 2.02
CA ILE A 37 -9.77 -10.59 2.39
C ILE A 37 -9.13 -9.80 1.26
N ILE A 38 -8.46 -8.70 1.60
CA ILE A 38 -7.57 -8.03 0.66
C ILE A 38 -6.20 -8.68 0.79
N THR A 39 -5.79 -9.42 -0.23
CA THR A 39 -4.51 -10.14 -0.25
C THR A 39 -3.34 -9.27 -0.68
N GLU A 40 -3.61 -8.19 -1.43
CA GLU A 40 -2.61 -7.22 -1.88
C GLU A 40 -3.25 -5.84 -2.06
N ASN A 41 -2.71 -4.85 -1.37
CA ASN A 41 -3.01 -3.44 -1.62
C ASN A 41 -1.80 -2.58 -1.21
N GLY A 42 -1.31 -1.71 -2.09
CA GLY A 42 -0.14 -0.91 -1.75
C GLY A 42 0.24 0.10 -2.83
N LEU A 43 1.19 0.95 -2.48
CA LEU A 43 1.71 2.03 -3.30
C LEU A 43 3.11 1.71 -3.80
N GLY A 44 3.29 1.71 -5.13
CA GLY A 44 4.61 1.67 -5.75
C GLY A 44 5.06 3.07 -6.13
N THR A 45 6.19 3.53 -5.56
CA THR A 45 6.74 4.87 -5.78
C THR A 45 8.26 4.87 -5.57
N PRO A 46 9.04 5.84 -6.11
CA PRO A 46 10.42 6.01 -5.71
C PRO A 46 10.50 6.44 -4.25
N ASP A 47 11.36 5.78 -3.49
CA ASP A 47 11.66 6.19 -2.12
C ASP A 47 13.08 6.78 -2.08
N ILE A 48 13.28 7.75 -1.21
CA ILE A 48 14.57 8.40 -1.00
C ILE A 48 15.15 7.97 0.34
N LEU A 49 16.32 7.35 0.31
CA LEU A 49 17.12 7.15 1.52
C LEU A 49 17.85 8.46 1.83
N THR A 50 17.52 9.06 2.97
CA THR A 50 18.11 10.32 3.42
C THR A 50 19.51 10.12 4.00
N GLU A 51 20.29 11.19 4.18
CA GLU A 51 21.67 11.14 4.69
C GLU A 51 21.74 10.56 6.12
N ASP A 52 20.68 10.72 6.91
CA ASP A 52 20.58 10.14 8.26
C ASP A 52 20.15 8.66 8.25
N GLY A 53 20.06 8.05 7.08
CA GLY A 53 19.78 6.63 6.92
C GLY A 53 18.31 6.25 7.13
N LYS A 54 17.37 7.17 6.90
CA LYS A 54 15.93 6.95 7.02
C LYS A 54 15.22 7.06 5.67
N VAL A 55 13.98 6.60 5.64
CA VAL A 55 13.06 6.78 4.53
C VAL A 55 11.74 7.32 5.08
N HIS A 56 11.45 8.57 4.73
CA HIS A 56 10.25 9.28 5.13
C HIS A 56 9.20 9.14 4.04
N ASP A 57 8.27 8.20 4.21
CA ASP A 57 7.29 7.80 3.20
C ASP A 57 5.83 8.10 3.62
N GLU A 58 5.57 9.34 4.05
CA GLU A 58 4.24 9.82 4.46
C GLU A 58 3.19 9.60 3.35
N TYR A 59 3.57 9.74 2.07
CA TYR A 59 2.71 9.43 0.93
C TYR A 59 2.21 7.98 0.93
N ARG A 60 3.00 7.02 1.46
CA ARG A 60 2.59 5.62 1.61
C ARG A 60 1.65 5.45 2.79
N ILE A 61 1.91 6.17 3.88
CA ILE A 61 1.02 6.23 5.04
C ILE A 61 -0.35 6.75 4.62
N ASP A 62 -0.41 7.85 3.88
CA ASP A 62 -1.66 8.45 3.39
C ASP A 62 -2.43 7.51 2.47
N TYR A 63 -1.71 6.81 1.58
CA TYR A 63 -2.33 5.79 0.73
C TYR A 63 -2.97 4.68 1.55
N LEU A 64 -2.20 4.06 2.45
CA LEU A 64 -2.69 2.96 3.30
C LEU A 64 -3.83 3.41 4.21
N ARG A 65 -3.71 4.60 4.82
CA ARG A 65 -4.75 5.18 5.67
C ARG A 65 -6.07 5.29 4.93
N SER A 66 -6.08 5.93 3.77
CA SER A 66 -7.31 6.13 3.00
C SER A 66 -7.96 4.81 2.54
N HIS A 67 -7.16 3.79 2.21
CA HIS A 67 -7.70 2.49 1.81
C HIS A 67 -8.19 1.67 3.02
N ILE A 68 -7.54 1.76 4.18
CA ILE A 68 -8.01 1.12 5.41
C ILE A 68 -9.29 1.80 5.92
N GLU A 69 -9.40 3.13 5.80
CA GLU A 69 -10.66 3.85 6.06
C GLU A 69 -11.79 3.38 5.15
N ALA A 70 -11.51 3.16 3.86
CA ALA A 70 -12.47 2.62 2.92
C ALA A 70 -12.92 1.19 3.29
N CYS A 71 -12.02 0.37 3.84
CA CYS A 71 -12.36 -0.94 4.39
C CYS A 71 -13.25 -0.82 5.63
N ALA A 72 -12.94 0.10 6.55
CA ALA A 72 -13.78 0.34 7.73
C ALA A 72 -15.20 0.76 7.34
N LEU A 73 -15.33 1.68 6.36
CA LEU A 73 -16.63 2.08 5.83
C LEU A 73 -17.38 0.92 5.14
N ALA A 74 -16.67 0.01 4.46
CA ALA A 74 -17.30 -1.18 3.88
C ALA A 74 -17.82 -2.14 4.97
N ILE A 75 -17.10 -2.27 6.09
CA ILE A 75 -17.56 -3.05 7.27
C ILE A 75 -18.82 -2.41 7.86
N GLU A 76 -18.88 -1.08 7.98
CA GLU A 76 -20.07 -0.35 8.41
C GLU A 76 -21.26 -0.56 7.46
N ASP A 77 -20.99 -0.72 6.14
CA ASP A 77 -22.01 -1.07 5.14
C ASP A 77 -22.51 -2.54 5.26
N GLY A 78 -21.87 -3.35 6.11
CA GLY A 78 -22.25 -4.75 6.38
C GLY A 78 -21.36 -5.79 5.69
N VAL A 79 -20.24 -5.39 5.07
CA VAL A 79 -19.26 -6.32 4.49
C VAL A 79 -18.51 -7.07 5.60
N GLU A 80 -18.45 -8.39 5.52
CA GLU A 80 -17.62 -9.19 6.41
C GLU A 80 -16.19 -9.25 5.88
N MET A 81 -15.29 -8.52 6.54
CA MET A 81 -13.87 -8.54 6.21
C MET A 81 -13.06 -9.32 7.25
N ILE A 82 -12.18 -10.21 6.78
CA ILE A 82 -11.30 -11.04 7.64
C ILE A 82 -9.83 -10.64 7.58
N GLY A 83 -9.45 -9.70 6.72
CA GLY A 83 -8.06 -9.24 6.71
C GLY A 83 -7.74 -8.24 5.60
N TYR A 84 -6.60 -7.58 5.81
CA TYR A 84 -5.98 -6.64 4.88
C TYR A 84 -4.47 -6.88 4.86
N CYS A 85 -3.91 -7.20 3.70
CA CYS A 85 -2.49 -7.44 3.50
C CYS A 85 -1.89 -6.32 2.64
N PRO A 86 -1.03 -5.46 3.20
CA PRO A 86 -0.36 -4.45 2.41
C PRO A 86 0.67 -5.06 1.46
N TRP A 87 0.74 -4.57 0.24
CA TRP A 87 1.82 -4.88 -0.68
C TRP A 87 2.85 -3.75 -0.66
N SER A 88 4.07 -3.99 -0.15
CA SER A 88 4.58 -5.26 0.35
C SER A 88 5.31 -5.07 1.68
N PHE A 89 5.73 -6.14 2.34
CA PHE A 89 6.52 -6.05 3.57
C PHE A 89 7.88 -5.37 3.33
N MET A 90 8.62 -5.79 2.30
CA MET A 90 9.90 -5.18 1.93
C MET A 90 9.95 -4.85 0.45
N ASP A 91 10.84 -3.95 0.07
CA ASP A 91 11.08 -3.65 -1.34
C ASP A 91 11.50 -4.87 -2.13
N LEU A 92 10.93 -5.02 -3.30
CA LEU A 92 11.13 -6.12 -4.22
C LEU A 92 11.31 -5.62 -5.66
N LEU A 93 11.71 -6.50 -6.55
CA LEU A 93 11.87 -6.20 -7.96
C LEU A 93 10.50 -6.02 -8.61
N SER A 94 10.18 -4.81 -9.06
CA SER A 94 9.02 -4.58 -9.92
C SER A 94 9.28 -5.16 -11.32
N SER A 95 8.30 -5.90 -11.84
CA SER A 95 8.40 -6.55 -13.16
C SER A 95 8.60 -5.56 -14.32
N ALA A 96 8.13 -4.32 -14.18
CA ALA A 96 8.21 -3.31 -15.23
C ALA A 96 9.17 -2.15 -14.93
N GLN A 97 9.41 -1.82 -13.67
CA GLN A 97 10.19 -0.64 -13.27
C GLN A 97 11.39 -0.94 -12.36
N GLY A 98 11.77 -2.21 -12.19
CA GLY A 98 12.95 -2.56 -11.38
C GLY A 98 12.81 -2.21 -9.90
N PHE A 99 13.95 -2.01 -9.23
CA PHE A 99 14.00 -1.62 -7.81
C PHE A 99 13.73 -0.14 -7.55
N ARG A 100 13.73 0.71 -8.56
CA ARG A 100 13.35 2.12 -8.40
C ARG A 100 11.88 2.31 -8.05
N LYS A 101 10.99 1.36 -8.41
CA LYS A 101 9.60 1.34 -7.93
C LYS A 101 9.49 0.48 -6.69
N ARG A 102 9.37 1.15 -5.55
CA ARG A 102 9.43 0.53 -4.25
C ARG A 102 8.05 0.41 -3.64
N TYR A 103 7.76 -0.76 -3.07
CA TYR A 103 6.44 -1.08 -2.50
C TYR A 103 6.50 -1.34 -1.00
N GLY A 104 7.67 -1.66 -0.47
CA GLY A 104 7.83 -2.17 0.87
C GLY A 104 7.61 -1.16 1.99
N LEU A 105 7.24 -1.66 3.15
CA LEU A 105 7.37 -0.96 4.43
C LEU A 105 8.82 -0.96 4.93
N VAL A 106 9.64 -1.87 4.39
CA VAL A 106 11.07 -1.98 4.65
C VAL A 106 11.85 -1.71 3.36
N TYR A 107 12.71 -0.71 3.40
CA TYR A 107 13.62 -0.37 2.31
C TYR A 107 14.72 -1.43 2.19
N THR A 108 15.00 -1.85 0.96
CA THR A 108 16.15 -2.70 0.61
C THR A 108 17.21 -1.84 -0.07
N ASN A 109 18.39 -1.72 0.55
CA ASN A 109 19.48 -0.89 0.01
C ASN A 109 20.15 -1.56 -1.19
N ARG A 110 19.54 -1.35 -2.36
CA ARG A 110 20.06 -1.73 -3.68
C ARG A 110 19.43 -0.85 -4.75
N THR A 111 20.07 -0.75 -5.90
CA THR A 111 19.56 -0.13 -7.12
C THR A 111 19.22 -1.21 -8.17
N ASP A 112 18.82 -0.79 -9.37
CA ASP A 112 18.63 -1.69 -10.49
C ASP A 112 19.94 -2.35 -10.93
N ASP A 113 21.04 -1.59 -10.85
CA ASP A 113 22.35 -1.96 -11.40
C ASP A 113 23.31 -2.51 -10.33
N GLU A 114 23.16 -2.11 -9.07
CA GLU A 114 24.09 -2.42 -7.98
C GLU A 114 23.39 -3.06 -6.77
N LEU A 115 23.99 -4.12 -6.22
CA LEU A 115 23.49 -4.79 -5.02
C LEU A 115 23.72 -3.98 -3.75
N LEU A 116 24.70 -3.09 -3.73
CA LEU A 116 25.13 -2.35 -2.54
C LEU A 116 25.36 -3.30 -1.34
N ASP A 117 24.90 -2.89 -0.13
CA ASP A 117 25.03 -3.70 1.09
C ASP A 117 23.78 -4.52 1.43
N LEU A 118 22.71 -4.40 0.63
CA LEU A 118 21.42 -5.06 0.82
C LEU A 118 20.79 -4.82 2.21
N LYS A 119 21.20 -3.76 2.90
CA LYS A 119 20.70 -3.44 4.24
C LYS A 119 19.17 -3.23 4.23
N ARG A 120 18.50 -3.68 5.28
CA ARG A 120 17.06 -3.51 5.47
C ARG A 120 16.81 -2.36 6.45
N ILE A 121 16.09 -1.34 5.98
CA ILE A 121 15.81 -0.13 6.75
C ILE A 121 14.29 0.00 6.86
N LYS A 122 13.77 0.03 8.08
CA LYS A 122 12.35 0.25 8.34
C LYS A 122 12.01 1.69 7.97
N LYS A 123 10.96 1.86 7.14
CA LYS A 123 10.44 3.18 6.75
C LYS A 123 9.50 3.73 7.82
N ASP A 124 9.08 4.98 7.71
CA ASP A 124 8.10 5.57 8.64
C ASP A 124 6.77 4.80 8.58
N SER A 125 6.35 4.38 7.38
CA SER A 125 5.17 3.54 7.18
C SER A 125 5.22 2.20 7.91
N PHE A 126 6.41 1.63 8.16
CA PHE A 126 6.55 0.40 8.94
C PHE A 126 6.05 0.60 10.37
N TYR A 127 6.47 1.68 11.04
CA TYR A 127 6.10 1.97 12.42
C TYR A 127 4.63 2.38 12.52
N TRP A 128 4.15 3.16 11.56
CA TRP A 128 2.76 3.53 11.47
C TRP A 128 1.86 2.30 11.32
N TYR A 129 2.16 1.40 10.38
CA TYR A 129 1.36 0.18 10.15
C TYR A 129 1.45 -0.80 11.32
N GLN A 130 2.60 -0.87 12.02
CA GLN A 130 2.71 -1.63 13.26
C GLN A 130 1.69 -1.17 14.31
N ASN A 131 1.44 0.13 14.40
CA ASN A 131 0.43 0.68 15.32
C ASN A 131 -0.99 0.34 14.85
N VAL A 132 -1.27 0.40 13.56
CA VAL A 132 -2.55 -0.05 12.98
C VAL A 132 -2.84 -1.49 13.37
N ILE A 133 -1.87 -2.39 13.24
CA ILE A 133 -2.01 -3.80 13.64
C ILE A 133 -2.27 -3.93 15.15
N LYS A 134 -1.53 -3.21 15.99
CA LYS A 134 -1.68 -3.27 17.44
C LYS A 134 -3.07 -2.82 17.91
N ASN A 135 -3.61 -1.80 17.25
CA ASN A 135 -4.91 -1.21 17.60
C ASN A 135 -6.07 -1.89 16.88
N ASN A 136 -5.79 -2.80 15.94
CA ASN A 136 -6.76 -3.39 15.02
C ASN A 136 -7.59 -2.32 14.28
N GLY A 137 -6.95 -1.23 13.87
CA GLY A 137 -7.59 -0.10 13.22
C GLY A 137 -6.72 1.17 13.22
N LEU A 138 -7.29 2.25 12.72
CA LEU A 138 -6.64 3.57 12.65
C LEU A 138 -6.75 4.32 13.96
#